data_cc35517b78f6f96d817a7ef914ff0023
#
_entry.id   cc35517b78f6f96d817a7ef914ff0023
#
_cell.length_a   1.000
_cell.length_b   1.000
_cell.length_c   1.000
_cell.angle_alpha   90.00
_cell.angle_beta   90.00
_cell.angle_gamma   90.00
#
_symmetry.space_group_name_H-M   'P 1'
#
loop_
_entity.id
_entity.type
_entity.pdbx_description
1 polymer ?
#
loop_
_entity_poly.entity_id
_entity_poly.type
_entity_poly.pdbx_seq_one_letter_code
_entity_poly.pdbx_strand_id
1 'polypeptide(L)'
;MKRRTLLQSIAAIAALLPLDRVRVFAQPRELTPAAVAMLHEIAPTVLPSSIGAARIRETADKFVAWTRGYREGVALTHGYGHPRLEKSGASPVPGYVRQLAALDAGARAKGGRWAALDRESQRALLDAAFTQAGVKVLPPRPAGQHVVADLMAFYFRSSEANDHAYSAMINREVCRPIAITTRKPAPLV
;
A
#
# COMPACT_ATOMS: atom_id res chain seq x y z
N MET A 1 52.97 5.61 7.45
CA MET A 1 51.79 6.18 8.11
C MET A 1 51.38 5.33 9.28
N LYS A 2 51.34 5.87 10.51
CA LYS A 2 51.06 5.08 11.72
C LYS A 2 49.55 4.83 11.81
N ARG A 3 49.13 3.56 12.06
CA ARG A 3 47.70 3.13 12.13
C ARG A 3 46.83 3.99 13.06
N ARG A 4 47.41 4.61 14.10
CA ARG A 4 46.74 5.54 15.02
C ARG A 4 46.21 6.83 14.33
N THR A 5 46.94 7.35 13.34
CA THR A 5 46.55 8.59 12.65
C THR A 5 45.34 8.35 11.72
N LEU A 6 45.22 7.15 11.14
CA LEU A 6 44.09 6.77 10.29
C LEU A 6 42.79 6.62 11.10
N LEU A 7 42.85 6.06 12.28
CA LEU A 7 41.69 5.92 13.16
C LEU A 7 41.19 7.27 13.71
N GLN A 8 42.12 8.19 14.01
CA GLN A 8 41.75 9.54 14.43
C GLN A 8 41.11 10.37 13.32
N SER A 9 41.50 10.16 12.07
CA SER A 9 40.91 10.81 10.91
C SER A 9 39.49 10.33 10.63
N ILE A 10 39.20 9.02 10.86
CA ILE A 10 37.86 8.45 10.69
C ILE A 10 36.90 8.97 11.78
N ALA A 11 37.37 9.10 13.02
CA ALA A 11 36.57 9.64 14.12
C ALA A 11 36.19 11.13 13.90
N ALA A 12 37.09 11.93 13.32
CA ALA A 12 36.84 13.34 13.04
C ALA A 12 35.83 13.56 11.91
N ILE A 13 35.78 12.68 10.91
CA ILE A 13 34.80 12.74 9.81
C ILE A 13 33.40 12.38 10.29
N ALA A 14 33.28 11.41 11.23
CA ALA A 14 31.98 11.04 11.78
C ALA A 14 31.33 12.15 12.61
N ALA A 15 32.13 13.04 13.24
CA ALA A 15 31.62 14.16 14.04
C ALA A 15 31.11 15.36 13.20
N LEU A 16 31.45 15.41 11.91
CA LEU A 16 31.07 16.51 10.99
C LEU A 16 29.87 16.15 10.11
N LEU A 17 29.36 14.92 10.17
CA LEU A 17 28.15 14.55 9.46
C LEU A 17 26.94 15.11 10.24
N PRO A 18 26.11 15.97 9.64
CA PRO A 18 24.90 16.44 10.31
C PRO A 18 24.04 15.23 10.66
N LEU A 19 23.61 15.12 11.93
CA LEU A 19 22.81 14.03 12.47
C LEU A 19 21.54 13.73 11.65
N ASP A 20 21.07 14.70 10.87
CA ASP A 20 19.96 14.52 9.93
C ASP A 20 20.28 13.53 8.80
N ARG A 21 21.54 13.32 8.43
CA ARG A 21 21.92 12.32 7.43
C ARG A 21 22.05 10.90 8.00
N VAL A 22 22.23 10.76 9.31
CA VAL A 22 22.29 9.43 9.97
C VAL A 22 20.89 8.80 10.05
N ARG A 23 19.83 9.60 10.05
CA ARG A 23 18.45 9.11 9.99
C ARG A 23 18.07 8.42 8.66
N VAL A 24 18.88 8.57 7.62
CA VAL A 24 18.62 7.98 6.28
C VAL A 24 18.73 6.44 6.30
N PHE A 25 19.41 5.85 7.29
CA PHE A 25 19.64 4.40 7.30
C PHE A 25 18.57 3.56 8.02
N ALA A 26 17.65 4.19 8.73
CA ALA A 26 16.55 3.49 9.39
C ALA A 26 15.22 3.78 8.67
N GLN A 27 15.12 3.41 7.39
CA GLN A 27 13.83 3.51 6.71
C GLN A 27 12.83 2.54 7.35
N PRO A 28 11.59 2.99 7.64
CA PRO A 28 10.60 2.12 8.22
C PRO A 28 10.34 0.93 7.28
N ARG A 29 10.43 -0.27 7.83
CA ARG A 29 10.11 -1.52 7.12
C ARG A 29 8.62 -1.86 7.20
N GLU A 30 7.91 -1.23 8.12
CA GLU A 30 6.48 -1.40 8.35
C GLU A 30 5.79 -0.04 8.41
N LEU A 31 4.50 -0.03 8.14
CA LEU A 31 3.67 1.16 8.35
C LEU A 31 3.62 1.48 9.85
N THR A 32 3.82 2.75 10.18
CA THR A 32 3.69 3.21 11.58
C THR A 32 2.23 3.11 12.04
N PRO A 33 1.95 3.01 13.35
CA PRO A 33 0.57 3.00 13.86
C PRO A 33 -0.25 4.20 13.38
N ALA A 34 0.36 5.39 13.28
CA ALA A 34 -0.29 6.59 12.76
C ALA A 34 -0.63 6.45 11.27
N ALA A 35 0.28 5.87 10.46
CA ALA A 35 0.03 5.60 9.05
C ALA A 35 -1.10 4.57 8.86
N VAL A 36 -1.14 3.52 9.68
CA VAL A 36 -2.23 2.53 9.66
C VAL A 36 -3.57 3.19 10.03
N ALA A 37 -3.62 4.00 11.08
CA ALA A 37 -4.83 4.72 11.46
C ALA A 37 -5.34 5.63 10.33
N MET A 38 -4.44 6.38 9.69
CA MET A 38 -4.77 7.25 8.57
C MET A 38 -5.26 6.45 7.36
N LEU A 39 -4.68 5.29 7.07
CA LEU A 39 -5.12 4.40 6.00
C LEU A 39 -6.56 3.92 6.23
N HIS A 40 -6.92 3.56 7.49
CA HIS A 40 -8.28 3.20 7.87
C HIS A 40 -9.28 4.36 7.71
N GLU A 41 -8.86 5.60 7.97
CA GLU A 41 -9.71 6.78 7.75
C GLU A 41 -9.93 7.06 6.26
N ILE A 42 -8.94 6.79 5.40
CA ILE A 42 -9.02 7.01 3.95
C ILE A 42 -9.81 5.90 3.24
N ALA A 43 -9.67 4.65 3.65
CA ALA A 43 -10.23 3.49 2.96
C ALA A 43 -11.73 3.63 2.61
N PRO A 44 -12.62 4.15 3.49
CA PRO A 44 -14.04 4.36 3.15
C PRO A 44 -14.30 5.40 2.07
N THR A 45 -13.32 6.28 1.78
CA THR A 45 -13.44 7.29 0.73
C THR A 45 -13.16 6.70 -0.65
N VAL A 46 -12.30 5.67 -0.74
CA VAL A 46 -11.74 5.16 -1.99
C VAL A 46 -12.18 3.74 -2.36
N LEU A 47 -12.66 2.97 -1.39
CA LEU A 47 -13.23 1.65 -1.63
C LEU A 47 -14.75 1.71 -1.80
N PRO A 48 -15.37 0.77 -2.55
CA PRO A 48 -16.80 0.76 -2.76
C PRO A 48 -17.58 0.65 -1.44
N SER A 49 -18.48 1.58 -1.17
CA SER A 49 -19.31 1.56 0.04
C SER A 49 -20.25 0.35 0.10
N SER A 50 -20.60 -0.21 -1.05
CA SER A 50 -21.47 -1.40 -1.20
C SER A 50 -20.91 -2.67 -0.55
N ILE A 51 -19.57 -2.76 -0.34
CA ILE A 51 -18.99 -3.91 0.36
C ILE A 51 -19.16 -3.84 1.88
N GLY A 52 -19.60 -2.69 2.42
CA GLY A 52 -19.82 -2.48 3.85
C GLY A 52 -18.56 -2.13 4.64
N ALA A 53 -18.75 -1.43 5.76
CA ALA A 53 -17.65 -0.89 6.57
C ALA A 53 -16.69 -1.97 7.12
N ALA A 54 -17.21 -3.13 7.49
CA ALA A 54 -16.40 -4.23 8.01
C ALA A 54 -15.40 -4.74 6.97
N ARG A 55 -15.86 -4.97 5.73
CA ARG A 55 -14.99 -5.45 4.63
C ARG A 55 -14.01 -4.37 4.16
N ILE A 56 -14.40 -3.09 4.17
CA ILE A 56 -13.48 -1.98 3.90
C ILE A 56 -12.30 -2.02 4.89
N ARG A 57 -12.60 -2.17 6.18
CA ARG A 57 -11.58 -2.25 7.22
C ARG A 57 -10.70 -3.48 7.04
N GLU A 58 -11.29 -4.66 6.83
CA GLU A 58 -10.57 -5.89 6.58
C GLU A 58 -9.64 -5.78 5.35
N THR A 59 -10.09 -5.13 4.28
CA THR A 59 -9.27 -4.87 3.09
C THR A 59 -8.05 -4.01 3.41
N ALA A 60 -8.22 -2.96 4.22
CA ALA A 60 -7.12 -2.13 4.67
C ALA A 60 -6.13 -2.93 5.54
N ASP A 61 -6.63 -3.80 6.45
CA ASP A 61 -5.80 -4.68 7.27
C ASP A 61 -5.02 -5.70 6.42
N LYS A 62 -5.66 -6.31 5.42
CA LYS A 62 -5.01 -7.20 4.44
C LYS A 62 -3.93 -6.47 3.64
N PHE A 63 -4.17 -5.23 3.26
CA PHE A 63 -3.16 -4.40 2.58
C PHE A 63 -1.97 -4.09 3.51
N VAL A 64 -2.21 -3.76 4.78
CA VAL A 64 -1.15 -3.58 5.79
C VAL A 64 -0.34 -4.87 5.95
N ALA A 65 -1.00 -6.02 6.04
CA ALA A 65 -0.33 -7.33 6.13
C ALA A 65 0.51 -7.61 4.87
N TRP A 66 -0.01 -7.26 3.67
CA TRP A 66 0.75 -7.36 2.42
C TRP A 66 2.01 -6.50 2.45
N THR A 67 1.97 -5.25 2.97
CA THR A 67 3.17 -4.40 3.09
C THR A 67 4.23 -5.00 4.00
N ARG A 68 3.84 -5.70 5.08
CA ARG A 68 4.77 -6.43 5.97
C ARG A 68 5.41 -7.63 5.29
N GLY A 69 4.65 -8.31 4.44
CA GLY A 69 5.14 -9.45 3.65
C GLY A 69 5.92 -9.07 2.40
N TYR A 70 6.06 -7.78 2.10
CA TYR A 70 6.74 -7.33 0.88
C TYR A 70 8.22 -7.75 0.88
N ARG A 71 8.63 -8.38 -0.20
CA ARG A 71 10.03 -8.83 -0.38
C ARG A 71 10.63 -8.11 -1.58
N GLU A 72 11.76 -7.45 -1.35
CA GLU A 72 12.57 -6.85 -2.41
C GLU A 72 13.37 -7.93 -3.14
N GLY A 73 13.66 -7.70 -4.42
CA GLY A 73 14.53 -8.54 -5.22
C GLY A 73 13.79 -9.42 -6.20
N VAL A 74 14.14 -10.67 -6.26
CA VAL A 74 13.61 -11.62 -7.25
C VAL A 74 12.82 -12.72 -6.51
N ALA A 75 11.56 -12.87 -6.87
CA ALA A 75 10.72 -13.97 -6.40
C ALA A 75 10.40 -14.91 -7.57
N LEU A 76 10.38 -16.20 -7.27
CA LEU A 76 9.88 -17.21 -8.21
C LEU A 76 8.37 -17.30 -8.01
N THR A 77 7.61 -16.90 -9.04
CA THR A 77 6.16 -17.07 -9.04
C THR A 77 5.79 -18.25 -9.92
N HIS A 78 4.92 -19.11 -9.42
CA HIS A 78 4.39 -20.22 -10.19
C HIS A 78 3.14 -19.75 -10.93
N GLY A 79 3.31 -19.33 -12.18
CA GLY A 79 2.20 -19.23 -13.12
C GLY A 79 1.89 -20.60 -13.72
N TYR A 80 0.79 -20.74 -14.46
CA TYR A 80 0.39 -21.98 -15.11
C TYR A 80 1.58 -22.70 -15.79
N GLY A 81 2.14 -23.71 -15.09
CA GLY A 81 3.12 -24.65 -15.61
C GLY A 81 4.56 -24.15 -15.77
N HIS A 82 4.84 -22.86 -15.66
CA HIS A 82 6.19 -22.30 -15.82
C HIS A 82 6.55 -21.34 -14.67
N PRO A 83 7.67 -21.59 -13.98
CA PRO A 83 8.18 -20.64 -13.00
C PRO A 83 8.57 -19.33 -13.70
N ARG A 84 8.05 -18.21 -13.23
CA ARG A 84 8.42 -16.87 -13.68
C ARG A 84 9.21 -16.16 -12.61
N LEU A 85 10.32 -15.56 -12.98
CA LEU A 85 11.05 -14.63 -12.12
C LEU A 85 10.33 -13.29 -12.14
N GLU A 86 9.75 -12.92 -11.00
CA GLU A 86 9.17 -11.59 -10.78
C GLU A 86 10.16 -10.74 -10.00
N LYS A 87 10.53 -9.59 -10.57
CA LYS A 87 11.42 -8.64 -9.93
C LYS A 87 10.56 -7.64 -9.15
N SER A 88 10.82 -7.54 -7.85
CA SER A 88 10.24 -6.53 -6.99
C SER A 88 11.27 -5.44 -6.68
N GLY A 89 10.88 -4.18 -6.85
CA GLY A 89 11.72 -3.04 -6.48
C GLY A 89 11.89 -2.89 -4.97
N ALA A 90 12.47 -1.77 -4.56
CA ALA A 90 12.59 -1.40 -3.15
C ALA A 90 11.22 -1.35 -2.46
N SER A 91 11.20 -1.60 -1.15
CA SER A 91 9.96 -1.56 -0.36
C SER A 91 9.25 -0.21 -0.52
N PRO A 92 7.95 -0.21 -0.83
CA PRO A 92 7.18 1.03 -0.95
C PRO A 92 6.85 1.68 0.40
N VAL A 93 7.04 0.96 1.50
CA VAL A 93 6.63 1.39 2.85
C VAL A 93 7.15 2.77 3.25
N PRO A 94 8.43 3.14 3.03
CA PRO A 94 8.90 4.48 3.36
C PRO A 94 8.18 5.58 2.56
N GLY A 95 7.82 5.30 1.32
CA GLY A 95 7.00 6.17 0.47
C GLY A 95 5.60 6.34 1.05
N TYR A 96 4.96 5.23 1.39
CA TYR A 96 3.60 5.20 1.94
C TYR A 96 3.48 5.97 3.24
N VAL A 97 4.44 5.80 4.16
CA VAL A 97 4.46 6.55 5.44
C VAL A 97 4.49 8.06 5.18
N ARG A 98 5.33 8.52 4.26
CA ARG A 98 5.39 9.95 3.90
C ARG A 98 4.10 10.44 3.24
N GLN A 99 3.51 9.66 2.35
CA GLN A 99 2.28 10.03 1.64
C GLN A 99 1.08 10.10 2.60
N LEU A 100 0.95 9.16 3.52
CA LEU A 100 -0.10 9.19 4.55
C LEU A 100 0.08 10.36 5.51
N ALA A 101 1.31 10.66 5.91
CA ALA A 101 1.61 11.85 6.73
C ALA A 101 1.29 13.16 5.99
N ALA A 102 1.54 13.24 4.69
CA ALA A 102 1.19 14.40 3.88
C ALA A 102 -0.33 14.58 3.76
N LEU A 103 -1.09 13.50 3.58
CA LEU A 103 -2.55 13.53 3.56
C LEU A 103 -3.14 13.95 4.92
N ASP A 104 -2.58 13.46 6.04
CA ASP A 104 -2.97 13.90 7.39
C ASP A 104 -2.69 15.40 7.60
N ALA A 105 -1.50 15.86 7.20
CA ALA A 105 -1.16 17.28 7.27
C ALA A 105 -2.10 18.14 6.38
N GLY A 106 -2.43 17.68 5.18
CA GLY A 106 -3.39 18.33 4.30
C GLY A 106 -4.79 18.42 4.89
N ALA A 107 -5.25 17.36 5.56
CA ALA A 107 -6.53 17.34 6.26
C ALA A 107 -6.55 18.36 7.41
N ARG A 108 -5.51 18.39 8.23
CA ARG A 108 -5.36 19.37 9.32
C ARG A 108 -5.33 20.81 8.83
N ALA A 109 -4.67 21.07 7.70
CA ALA A 109 -4.65 22.39 7.09
C ALA A 109 -6.04 22.86 6.62
N LYS A 110 -6.96 21.91 6.33
CA LYS A 110 -8.37 22.18 6.02
C LYS A 110 -9.28 22.25 7.28
N GLY A 111 -8.69 22.20 8.46
CA GLY A 111 -9.38 22.45 9.74
C GLY A 111 -9.81 21.19 10.49
N GLY A 112 -9.38 19.98 10.11
CA GLY A 112 -9.80 18.79 10.82
C GLY A 112 -8.99 17.53 10.56
N ARG A 113 -9.43 16.44 11.16
CA ARG A 113 -8.98 15.09 10.80
C ARG A 113 -9.63 14.66 9.49
N TRP A 114 -9.04 13.73 8.77
CA TRP A 114 -9.55 13.21 7.50
C TRP A 114 -11.04 12.82 7.56
N ALA A 115 -11.45 12.07 8.57
CA ALA A 115 -12.83 11.62 8.74
C ALA A 115 -13.83 12.75 9.04
N ALA A 116 -13.36 13.94 9.44
CA ALA A 116 -14.20 15.11 9.70
C ALA A 116 -14.38 16.00 8.46
N LEU A 117 -13.60 15.80 7.42
CA LEU A 117 -13.72 16.54 6.17
C LEU A 117 -14.93 16.03 5.36
N ASP A 118 -15.57 16.95 4.64
CA ASP A 118 -16.55 16.58 3.63
C ASP A 118 -15.90 15.82 2.47
N ARG A 119 -16.72 15.09 1.71
CA ARG A 119 -16.25 14.24 0.60
C ARG A 119 -15.57 15.02 -0.52
N GLU A 120 -15.95 16.26 -0.76
CA GLU A 120 -15.34 17.10 -1.78
C GLU A 120 -13.92 17.47 -1.38
N SER A 121 -13.71 17.92 -0.14
CA SER A 121 -12.40 18.20 0.44
C SER A 121 -11.50 16.97 0.47
N GLN A 122 -12.02 15.80 0.82
CA GLN A 122 -11.28 14.53 0.79
C GLN A 122 -10.83 14.20 -0.64
N ARG A 123 -11.71 14.30 -1.64
CA ARG A 123 -11.38 14.05 -3.04
C ARG A 123 -10.36 15.04 -3.56
N ALA A 124 -10.51 16.33 -3.29
CA ALA A 124 -9.54 17.35 -3.72
C ALA A 124 -8.12 17.08 -3.17
N LEU A 125 -8.01 16.61 -1.92
CA LEU A 125 -6.71 16.22 -1.35
C LEU A 125 -6.13 14.98 -2.06
N LEU A 126 -6.96 13.99 -2.39
CA LEU A 126 -6.51 12.81 -3.14
C LEU A 126 -6.08 13.16 -4.56
N ASP A 127 -6.86 13.98 -5.27
CA ASP A 127 -6.55 14.40 -6.64
C ASP A 127 -5.23 15.18 -6.69
N ALA A 128 -5.00 16.08 -5.73
CA ALA A 128 -3.73 16.78 -5.59
C ALA A 128 -2.57 15.81 -5.33
N ALA A 129 -2.76 14.83 -4.43
CA ALA A 129 -1.74 13.82 -4.12
C ALA A 129 -1.45 12.91 -5.32
N PHE A 130 -2.46 12.49 -6.07
CA PHE A 130 -2.30 11.70 -7.28
C PHE A 130 -1.58 12.46 -8.37
N THR A 131 -1.94 13.75 -8.56
CA THR A 131 -1.27 14.63 -9.51
C THR A 131 0.22 14.77 -9.16
N GLN A 132 0.53 15.01 -7.89
CA GLN A 132 1.90 15.12 -7.40
C GLN A 132 2.71 13.82 -7.59
N ALA A 133 2.06 12.66 -7.38
CA ALA A 133 2.67 11.36 -7.57
C ALA A 133 2.70 10.90 -9.04
N GLY A 134 2.11 11.66 -9.98
CA GLY A 134 2.01 11.29 -11.38
C GLY A 134 1.09 10.09 -11.66
N VAL A 135 0.13 9.81 -10.76
CA VAL A 135 -0.85 8.73 -10.93
C VAL A 135 -1.93 9.20 -11.90
N LYS A 136 -1.88 8.72 -13.13
CA LYS A 136 -2.87 9.04 -14.17
C LYS A 136 -3.92 7.94 -14.34
N VAL A 137 -3.54 6.70 -14.03
CA VAL A 137 -4.37 5.51 -14.18
C VAL A 137 -4.10 4.60 -12.99
N LEU A 138 -5.14 3.92 -12.52
CA LEU A 138 -4.98 2.93 -11.46
C LEU A 138 -4.07 1.79 -11.93
N PRO A 139 -2.99 1.47 -11.20
CA PRO A 139 -2.10 0.38 -11.60
C PRO A 139 -2.84 -0.96 -11.49
N PRO A 140 -2.52 -1.95 -12.35
CA PRO A 140 -3.17 -3.26 -12.33
C PRO A 140 -2.83 -4.07 -11.07
N ARG A 141 -1.81 -3.66 -10.33
CA ARG A 141 -1.37 -4.23 -9.04
C ARG A 141 -0.65 -3.15 -8.25
N PRO A 142 -0.51 -3.29 -6.91
CA PRO A 142 0.27 -2.35 -6.11
C PRO A 142 1.69 -2.20 -6.70
N ALA A 143 2.08 -0.96 -7.00
CA ALA A 143 3.31 -0.63 -7.73
C ALA A 143 4.27 0.29 -6.95
N GLY A 144 3.89 0.73 -5.75
CA GLY A 144 4.71 1.60 -4.91
C GLY A 144 4.62 3.08 -5.27
N GLN A 145 3.80 3.46 -6.25
CA GLN A 145 3.70 4.83 -6.72
C GLN A 145 2.95 5.73 -5.71
N HIS A 146 1.78 5.30 -5.25
CA HIS A 146 1.00 6.02 -4.25
C HIS A 146 0.16 5.06 -3.42
N VAL A 147 0.21 5.22 -2.09
CA VAL A 147 -0.43 4.29 -1.13
C VAL A 147 -1.91 4.07 -1.38
N VAL A 148 -2.66 5.13 -1.69
CA VAL A 148 -4.11 5.05 -1.93
C VAL A 148 -4.41 4.37 -3.27
N ALA A 149 -3.66 4.67 -4.33
CA ALA A 149 -3.79 3.99 -5.62
C ALA A 149 -3.47 2.49 -5.48
N ASP A 150 -2.46 2.16 -4.67
CA ASP A 150 -2.05 0.78 -4.43
C ASP A 150 -3.05 0.02 -3.54
N LEU A 151 -3.69 0.69 -2.56
CA LEU A 151 -4.82 0.12 -1.81
C LEU A 151 -5.99 -0.21 -2.75
N MET A 152 -6.34 0.70 -3.64
CA MET A 152 -7.40 0.47 -4.64
C MET A 152 -7.02 -0.68 -5.58
N ALA A 153 -5.79 -0.69 -6.11
CA ALA A 153 -5.29 -1.77 -6.96
C ALA A 153 -5.27 -3.12 -6.24
N PHE A 154 -4.91 -3.13 -4.95
CA PHE A 154 -4.95 -4.33 -4.11
C PHE A 154 -6.36 -4.89 -4.00
N TYR A 155 -7.36 -4.04 -3.72
CA TYR A 155 -8.76 -4.45 -3.65
C TYR A 155 -9.28 -4.95 -5.00
N PHE A 156 -9.18 -4.13 -6.07
CA PHE A 156 -9.76 -4.48 -7.37
C PHE A 156 -9.13 -5.71 -8.04
N ARG A 157 -7.94 -6.11 -7.60
CA ARG A 157 -7.32 -7.37 -8.01
C ARG A 157 -7.81 -8.58 -7.23
N SER A 158 -8.46 -8.39 -6.10
CA SER A 158 -8.88 -9.48 -5.21
C SER A 158 -10.00 -10.35 -5.80
N SER A 159 -10.14 -11.56 -5.29
CA SER A 159 -11.28 -12.43 -5.57
C SER A 159 -12.58 -11.80 -5.08
N GLU A 160 -12.54 -11.14 -3.93
CA GLU A 160 -13.70 -10.45 -3.33
C GLU A 160 -14.25 -9.35 -4.23
N ALA A 161 -13.38 -8.54 -4.84
CA ALA A 161 -13.80 -7.50 -5.78
C ALA A 161 -14.47 -8.09 -7.01
N ASN A 162 -13.95 -9.22 -7.50
CA ASN A 162 -14.53 -9.95 -8.61
C ASN A 162 -15.92 -10.52 -8.25
N ASP A 163 -16.04 -11.16 -7.09
CA ASP A 163 -17.31 -11.71 -6.61
C ASP A 163 -18.35 -10.60 -6.41
N HIS A 164 -17.93 -9.46 -5.88
CA HIS A 164 -18.78 -8.29 -5.73
C HIS A 164 -19.26 -7.72 -7.07
N ALA A 165 -18.36 -7.60 -8.05
CA ALA A 165 -18.68 -7.09 -9.38
C ALA A 165 -19.71 -7.97 -10.11
N TYR A 166 -19.67 -9.28 -9.92
CA TYR A 166 -20.59 -10.23 -10.51
C TYR A 166 -21.80 -10.57 -9.64
N SER A 167 -21.87 -10.03 -8.42
CA SER A 167 -22.88 -10.38 -7.40
C SER A 167 -23.01 -11.90 -7.21
N ALA A 168 -21.90 -12.62 -7.29
CA ALA A 168 -21.86 -14.08 -7.27
C ALA A 168 -20.56 -14.61 -6.66
N MET A 169 -20.64 -15.70 -5.90
CA MET A 169 -19.48 -16.35 -5.29
C MET A 169 -18.66 -17.12 -6.34
N ILE A 170 -17.90 -16.38 -7.17
CA ILE A 170 -17.05 -16.94 -8.21
C ILE A 170 -15.82 -17.63 -7.60
N ASN A 171 -15.28 -17.08 -6.50
CA ASN A 171 -14.14 -17.62 -5.76
C ASN A 171 -12.94 -17.92 -6.68
N ARG A 172 -12.45 -16.91 -7.37
CA ARG A 172 -11.36 -17.02 -8.37
C ARG A 172 -10.11 -17.76 -7.88
N GLU A 173 -9.84 -17.71 -6.58
CA GLU A 173 -8.65 -18.30 -5.96
C GLU A 173 -8.87 -19.76 -5.50
N VAL A 174 -10.10 -20.26 -5.62
CA VAL A 174 -10.45 -21.63 -5.21
C VAL A 174 -10.52 -22.54 -6.43
N CYS A 175 -9.70 -23.58 -6.46
CA CYS A 175 -9.80 -24.64 -7.47
C CYS A 175 -11.14 -25.35 -7.34
N ARG A 176 -11.95 -25.34 -8.39
CA ARG A 176 -13.22 -26.08 -8.43
C ARG A 176 -13.02 -27.45 -9.07
N PRO A 177 -13.59 -28.51 -8.52
CA PRO A 177 -13.66 -29.78 -9.21
C PRO A 177 -14.38 -29.66 -10.56
N ILE A 178 -13.90 -30.35 -11.58
CA ILE A 178 -14.47 -30.31 -12.94
C ILE A 178 -15.99 -30.60 -12.94
N ALA A 179 -16.43 -31.50 -12.09
CA ALA A 179 -17.85 -31.90 -11.96
C ALA A 179 -18.80 -30.74 -11.60
N ILE A 180 -18.29 -29.61 -11.03
CA ILE A 180 -19.13 -28.48 -10.63
C ILE A 180 -18.85 -27.21 -11.45
N THR A 181 -17.95 -27.25 -12.45
CA THR A 181 -17.58 -26.06 -13.24
C THR A 181 -18.73 -25.55 -14.11
N THR A 182 -19.68 -26.43 -14.47
CA THR A 182 -20.87 -26.08 -15.26
C THR A 182 -22.01 -25.50 -14.41
N ARG A 183 -21.92 -25.55 -13.09
CA ARG A 183 -22.95 -25.00 -12.21
C ARG A 183 -22.82 -23.50 -12.10
N LYS A 184 -23.97 -22.79 -12.16
CA LYS A 184 -24.01 -21.34 -11.89
C LYS A 184 -23.48 -21.09 -10.47
N PRO A 185 -22.59 -20.11 -10.28
CA PRO A 185 -22.13 -19.72 -8.95
C PRO A 185 -23.30 -19.30 -8.05
N ALA A 186 -23.16 -19.56 -6.75
CA ALA A 186 -24.13 -19.08 -5.77
C ALA A 186 -24.14 -17.52 -5.77
N PRO A 187 -25.30 -16.89 -5.50
CA PRO A 187 -25.36 -15.45 -5.32
C PRO A 187 -24.48 -15.02 -4.12
N LEU A 188 -23.97 -13.82 -4.19
CA LEU A 188 -23.28 -13.19 -3.07
C LEU A 188 -24.33 -12.83 -2.00
N VAL A 189 -24.13 -13.26 -0.76
CA VAL A 189 -24.99 -12.99 0.40
C VAL A 189 -24.51 -11.77 1.14
#